data_9bd0e6619fb9e3bbec69e59e57072848
#
_entry.id   9bd0e6619fb9e3bbec69e59e57072848
#
_cell.length_a   1.000
_cell.length_b   1.000
_cell.length_c   1.000
_cell.angle_alpha   90.00
_cell.angle_beta   90.00
_cell.angle_gamma   90.00
#
_symmetry.space_group_name_H-M   'P 1'
#
loop_
_entity.id
_entity.type
_entity.pdbx_description
1 polymer ?
#
loop_
_entity_poly.entity_id
_entity_poly.type
_entity_poly.pdbx_seq_one_letter_code
_entity_poly.pdbx_strand_id
1 'polypeptide(L)'
;MYNKLLNKKAKLALVGLGYVGLPIALEFAKKISVIGFDINEERLAKMRKKIDPCNELGPEAFENSDIYFTSSVDELREASFFIVAVPTPIDKFNQPDLKPLLAASRTVGMALKRGDYVVYESTVYPGCTEEDCVPVLEEVSGLKVGIDFKIGYSPERINPGDKVHTLANTVKIVSGCDAETLETVAKVYELVVKPGVHRAPNIKVAEAGKIIENTQRDVNCLLYTSDAADD
;
A
#
# COMPACT_ATOMS: atom_id res chain seq x y z
N MET A 1 -6.15 12.35 -11.99
CA MET A 1 -6.22 10.91 -11.69
C MET A 1 -7.51 10.54 -10.95
N TYR A 2 -7.84 11.13 -9.82
CA TYR A 2 -9.03 10.81 -9.01
C TYR A 2 -10.34 10.67 -9.81
N ASN A 3 -10.71 11.67 -10.63
CA ASN A 3 -11.92 11.60 -11.45
C ASN A 3 -11.88 10.48 -12.53
N LYS A 4 -10.70 10.09 -13.00
CA LYS A 4 -10.57 8.97 -13.94
C LYS A 4 -10.87 7.63 -13.26
N LEU A 5 -10.44 7.47 -12.01
CA LEU A 5 -10.73 6.27 -11.20
C LEU A 5 -12.24 6.18 -10.90
N LEU A 6 -12.86 7.25 -10.42
CA LEU A 6 -14.30 7.27 -10.12
C LEU A 6 -15.17 6.95 -11.34
N ASN A 7 -14.81 7.49 -12.50
CA ASN A 7 -15.54 7.26 -13.75
C ASN A 7 -15.13 5.96 -14.46
N LYS A 8 -14.33 5.10 -13.81
CA LYS A 8 -13.82 3.82 -14.34
C LYS A 8 -13.06 3.96 -15.67
N LYS A 9 -12.48 5.15 -15.94
CA LYS A 9 -11.60 5.42 -17.08
C LYS A 9 -10.14 5.08 -16.81
N ALA A 10 -9.82 4.81 -15.55
CA ALA A 10 -8.55 4.28 -15.07
C ALA A 10 -8.82 3.24 -13.99
N LYS A 11 -7.88 2.32 -13.80
CA LYS A 11 -7.95 1.30 -12.76
C LYS A 11 -6.88 1.56 -11.69
N LEU A 12 -7.18 1.17 -10.46
CA LEU A 12 -6.21 1.08 -9.38
C LEU A 12 -5.63 -0.33 -9.41
N ALA A 13 -4.31 -0.45 -9.26
CA ALA A 13 -3.67 -1.74 -9.01
C ALA A 13 -3.17 -1.81 -7.57
N LEU A 14 -3.41 -2.92 -6.91
CA LEU A 14 -2.79 -3.24 -5.63
C LEU A 14 -1.80 -4.39 -5.83
N VAL A 15 -0.53 -4.12 -5.55
CA VAL A 15 0.59 -5.03 -5.75
C VAL A 15 1.02 -5.61 -4.41
N GLY A 16 0.84 -6.92 -4.26
CA GLY A 16 1.01 -7.65 -3.00
C GLY A 16 -0.32 -7.80 -2.25
N LEU A 17 -0.91 -9.00 -2.34
CA LEU A 17 -2.21 -9.31 -1.74
C LEU A 17 -2.07 -10.12 -0.44
N GLY A 18 -1.20 -9.63 0.46
CA GLY A 18 -1.06 -10.16 1.82
C GLY A 18 -2.20 -9.72 2.74
N TYR A 19 -2.00 -9.88 4.06
CA TYR A 19 -2.96 -9.48 5.10
C TYR A 19 -3.22 -7.97 5.15
N VAL A 20 -2.35 -7.16 4.53
CA VAL A 20 -2.54 -5.71 4.36
C VAL A 20 -3.18 -5.41 3.01
N GLY A 21 -2.60 -5.90 1.91
CA GLY A 21 -2.99 -5.51 0.57
C GLY A 21 -4.37 -6.00 0.15
N LEU A 22 -4.74 -7.24 0.51
CA LEU A 22 -6.06 -7.77 0.13
C LEU A 22 -7.22 -6.97 0.74
N PRO A 23 -7.25 -6.66 2.05
CA PRO A 23 -8.29 -5.81 2.62
C PRO A 23 -8.39 -4.43 1.95
N ILE A 24 -7.26 -3.79 1.69
CA ILE A 24 -7.21 -2.48 1.01
C ILE A 24 -7.77 -2.59 -0.40
N ALA A 25 -7.38 -3.61 -1.17
CA ALA A 25 -7.86 -3.84 -2.52
C ALA A 25 -9.38 -4.01 -2.56
N LEU A 26 -9.94 -4.79 -1.64
CA LEU A 26 -11.38 -5.04 -1.55
C LEU A 26 -12.17 -3.79 -1.14
N GLU A 27 -11.64 -2.96 -0.22
CA GLU A 27 -12.30 -1.69 0.14
C GLU A 27 -12.34 -0.72 -1.05
N PHE A 28 -11.24 -0.58 -1.80
CA PHE A 28 -11.23 0.22 -3.02
C PHE A 28 -12.17 -0.38 -4.09
N ALA A 29 -12.20 -1.69 -4.22
CA ALA A 29 -13.01 -2.38 -5.22
C ALA A 29 -14.53 -2.20 -5.03
N LYS A 30 -14.97 -1.82 -3.83
CA LYS A 30 -16.37 -1.40 -3.58
C LYS A 30 -16.71 -0.04 -4.20
N LYS A 31 -15.73 0.73 -4.63
CA LYS A 31 -15.88 2.11 -5.13
C LYS A 31 -15.41 2.30 -6.56
N ILE A 32 -14.31 1.67 -6.95
CA ILE A 32 -13.62 1.83 -8.23
C ILE A 32 -13.18 0.48 -8.77
N SER A 33 -12.76 0.42 -10.04
CA SER A 33 -12.20 -0.82 -10.62
C SER A 33 -10.78 -1.06 -10.14
N VAL A 34 -10.50 -2.27 -9.62
CA VAL A 34 -9.23 -2.65 -9.02
C VAL A 34 -8.62 -3.86 -9.74
N ILE A 35 -7.31 -3.84 -9.94
CA ILE A 35 -6.49 -5.00 -10.30
C ILE A 35 -5.74 -5.43 -9.04
N GLY A 36 -6.03 -6.62 -8.54
CA GLY A 36 -5.28 -7.25 -7.47
C GLY A 36 -4.14 -8.09 -8.07
N PHE A 37 -2.90 -7.66 -7.86
CA PHE A 37 -1.71 -8.35 -8.37
C PHE A 37 -0.94 -9.06 -7.26
N ASP A 38 -0.66 -10.35 -7.46
CA ASP A 38 0.24 -11.12 -6.61
C ASP A 38 1.04 -12.11 -7.46
N ILE A 39 2.28 -12.41 -7.08
CA ILE A 39 3.12 -13.38 -7.77
C ILE A 39 2.73 -14.83 -7.47
N ASN A 40 1.97 -15.06 -6.41
CA ASN A 40 1.57 -16.40 -5.95
C ASN A 40 0.20 -16.79 -6.54
N GLU A 41 0.23 -17.60 -7.59
CA GLU A 41 -0.96 -18.03 -8.31
C GLU A 41 -1.89 -18.91 -7.45
N GLU A 42 -1.35 -19.68 -6.48
CA GLU A 42 -2.20 -20.48 -5.57
C GLU A 42 -3.06 -19.58 -4.67
N ARG A 43 -2.47 -18.45 -4.22
CA ARG A 43 -3.20 -17.43 -3.45
C ARG A 43 -4.28 -16.78 -4.30
N LEU A 44 -3.96 -16.38 -5.53
CA LEU A 44 -4.91 -15.78 -6.47
C LEU A 44 -6.06 -16.75 -6.80
N ALA A 45 -5.77 -18.04 -6.96
CA ALA A 45 -6.80 -19.06 -7.20
C ALA A 45 -7.81 -19.17 -6.04
N LYS A 46 -7.36 -18.99 -4.78
CA LYS A 46 -8.23 -18.92 -3.61
C LYS A 46 -9.07 -17.65 -3.62
N MET A 47 -8.44 -16.48 -3.87
CA MET A 47 -9.12 -15.19 -3.89
C MET A 47 -10.19 -15.11 -4.98
N ARG A 48 -9.96 -15.70 -6.16
CA ARG A 48 -10.98 -15.85 -7.22
C ARG A 48 -12.20 -16.67 -6.79
N LYS A 49 -12.03 -17.55 -5.78
CA LYS A 49 -13.11 -18.31 -5.13
C LYS A 49 -13.67 -17.62 -3.89
N LYS A 50 -13.32 -16.35 -3.67
CA LYS A 50 -13.72 -15.55 -2.49
C LYS A 50 -13.21 -16.15 -1.16
N ILE A 51 -12.04 -16.75 -1.18
CA ILE A 51 -11.36 -17.30 0.01
C ILE A 51 -10.11 -16.46 0.26
N ASP A 52 -10.03 -15.85 1.45
CA ASP A 52 -8.83 -15.15 1.89
C ASP A 52 -7.73 -16.15 2.30
N PRO A 53 -6.57 -16.15 1.64
CA PRO A 53 -5.45 -17.03 2.01
C PRO A 53 -4.85 -16.76 3.39
N CYS A 54 -5.12 -15.59 3.98
CA CYS A 54 -4.64 -15.20 5.31
C CYS A 54 -5.65 -15.54 6.41
N ASN A 55 -6.90 -15.92 6.06
CA ASN A 55 -8.02 -16.20 6.99
C ASN A 55 -8.40 -15.00 7.89
N GLU A 56 -8.13 -13.78 7.45
CA GLU A 56 -8.52 -12.55 8.16
C GLU A 56 -9.92 -12.06 7.76
N LEU A 57 -10.34 -12.37 6.52
CA LEU A 57 -11.58 -11.90 5.93
C LEU A 57 -12.51 -13.04 5.57
N GLY A 58 -13.81 -12.85 5.86
CA GLY A 58 -14.86 -13.75 5.39
C GLY A 58 -15.22 -13.52 3.92
N PRO A 59 -16.01 -14.43 3.32
CA PRO A 59 -16.45 -14.33 1.91
C PRO A 59 -17.23 -13.04 1.62
N GLU A 60 -17.91 -12.48 2.61
CA GLU A 60 -18.69 -11.23 2.53
C GLU A 60 -17.84 -10.02 2.17
N ALA A 61 -16.52 -10.04 2.50
CA ALA A 61 -15.61 -8.97 2.15
C ALA A 61 -15.42 -8.82 0.64
N PHE A 62 -15.61 -9.91 -0.13
CA PHE A 62 -15.51 -9.94 -1.58
C PHE A 62 -16.81 -9.54 -2.30
N GLU A 63 -17.90 -9.35 -1.57
CA GLU A 63 -19.17 -8.97 -2.16
C GLU A 63 -19.14 -7.51 -2.65
N ASN A 64 -19.85 -7.29 -3.77
CA ASN A 64 -19.92 -5.97 -4.42
C ASN A 64 -18.57 -5.34 -4.74
N SER A 65 -17.53 -6.15 -4.93
CA SER A 65 -16.18 -5.70 -5.29
C SER A 65 -15.93 -5.83 -6.79
N ASP A 66 -15.50 -4.74 -7.42
CA ASP A 66 -15.06 -4.69 -8.83
C ASP A 66 -13.54 -4.92 -8.87
N ILE A 67 -13.14 -6.16 -8.63
CA ILE A 67 -11.73 -6.58 -8.56
C ILE A 67 -11.41 -7.72 -9.51
N TYR A 68 -10.29 -7.59 -10.21
CA TYR A 68 -9.71 -8.63 -11.04
C TYR A 68 -8.37 -9.08 -10.48
N PHE A 69 -8.18 -10.38 -10.29
CA PHE A 69 -6.96 -10.95 -9.69
C PHE A 69 -6.03 -11.54 -10.76
N THR A 70 -4.78 -11.09 -10.80
CA THR A 70 -3.79 -11.51 -11.79
C THR A 70 -2.36 -11.59 -11.25
N SER A 71 -1.54 -12.42 -11.91
CA SER A 71 -0.07 -12.44 -11.81
C SER A 71 0.62 -11.90 -13.08
N SER A 72 -0.16 -11.47 -14.07
CA SER A 72 0.36 -10.96 -15.34
C SER A 72 0.73 -9.48 -15.27
N VAL A 73 1.98 -9.17 -15.59
CA VAL A 73 2.47 -7.78 -15.71
C VAL A 73 1.80 -7.06 -16.87
N ASP A 74 1.44 -7.74 -17.96
CA ASP A 74 0.76 -7.12 -19.10
C ASP A 74 -0.64 -6.64 -18.71
N GLU A 75 -1.36 -7.39 -17.88
CA GLU A 75 -2.66 -6.96 -17.36
C GLU A 75 -2.51 -5.83 -16.33
N LEU A 76 -1.39 -5.80 -15.60
CA LEU A 76 -1.08 -4.71 -14.67
C LEU A 76 -0.92 -3.35 -15.38
N ARG A 77 -0.53 -3.33 -16.67
CA ARG A 77 -0.43 -2.11 -17.50
C ARG A 77 -1.76 -1.38 -17.72
N GLU A 78 -2.88 -2.01 -17.45
CA GLU A 78 -4.19 -1.35 -17.53
C GLU A 78 -4.43 -0.39 -16.36
N ALA A 79 -3.66 -0.50 -15.27
CA ALA A 79 -3.74 0.41 -14.15
C ALA A 79 -3.04 1.73 -14.44
N SER A 80 -3.44 2.77 -13.70
CA SER A 80 -2.80 4.09 -13.71
C SER A 80 -2.55 4.63 -12.30
N PHE A 81 -2.99 3.92 -11.28
CA PHE A 81 -2.70 4.21 -9.88
C PHE A 81 -2.30 2.91 -9.20
N PHE A 82 -1.06 2.83 -8.75
CA PHE A 82 -0.48 1.64 -8.16
C PHE A 82 -0.31 1.84 -6.65
N ILE A 83 -0.74 0.87 -5.85
CA ILE A 83 -0.43 0.78 -4.42
C ILE A 83 0.43 -0.46 -4.23
N VAL A 84 1.61 -0.29 -3.62
CA VAL A 84 2.56 -1.37 -3.34
C VAL A 84 2.49 -1.72 -1.86
N ALA A 85 2.00 -2.91 -1.53
CA ALA A 85 1.76 -3.39 -0.18
C ALA A 85 2.42 -4.77 0.05
N VAL A 86 3.70 -4.88 -0.28
CA VAL A 86 4.48 -6.11 -0.09
C VAL A 86 5.17 -6.11 1.28
N PRO A 87 5.47 -7.29 1.86
CA PRO A 87 6.16 -7.36 3.14
C PRO A 87 7.59 -6.84 3.04
N THR A 88 8.08 -6.28 4.15
CA THR A 88 9.50 -5.92 4.38
C THR A 88 10.01 -6.72 5.57
N PRO A 89 10.41 -7.98 5.38
CA PRO A 89 10.94 -8.81 6.46
C PRO A 89 12.29 -8.29 6.94
N ILE A 90 12.74 -8.79 8.08
CA ILE A 90 14.10 -8.56 8.56
C ILE A 90 14.99 -9.76 8.20
N ASP A 91 16.26 -9.51 7.93
CA ASP A 91 17.27 -10.54 7.73
C ASP A 91 17.80 -11.08 9.06
N LYS A 92 18.77 -12.02 8.98
CA LYS A 92 19.42 -12.61 10.17
C LYS A 92 20.20 -11.63 11.04
N PHE A 93 20.41 -10.41 10.57
CA PHE A 93 21.11 -9.34 11.30
C PHE A 93 20.11 -8.27 11.78
N ASN A 94 18.80 -8.53 11.75
CA ASN A 94 17.73 -7.59 12.07
C ASN A 94 17.72 -6.34 11.17
N GLN A 95 18.27 -6.45 9.95
CA GLN A 95 18.18 -5.39 8.95
C GLN A 95 16.99 -5.60 8.03
N PRO A 96 16.31 -4.52 7.57
CA PRO A 96 15.21 -4.63 6.61
C PRO A 96 15.67 -5.34 5.32
N ASP A 97 14.99 -6.41 4.92
CA ASP A 97 15.19 -7.02 3.62
C ASP A 97 14.26 -6.35 2.59
N LEU A 98 14.84 -5.48 1.77
CA LEU A 98 14.12 -4.73 0.73
C LEU A 98 13.90 -5.54 -0.56
N LYS A 99 14.39 -6.77 -0.67
CA LYS A 99 14.26 -7.57 -1.91
C LYS A 99 12.83 -7.69 -2.40
N PRO A 100 11.82 -7.99 -1.56
CA PRO A 100 10.44 -8.05 -2.03
C PRO A 100 9.93 -6.69 -2.53
N LEU A 101 10.31 -5.60 -1.87
CA LEU A 101 9.93 -4.24 -2.22
C LEU A 101 10.54 -3.80 -3.56
N LEU A 102 11.84 -4.04 -3.76
CA LEU A 102 12.53 -3.72 -5.01
C LEU A 102 12.06 -4.61 -6.17
N ALA A 103 11.72 -5.89 -5.91
CA ALA A 103 11.11 -6.75 -6.91
C ALA A 103 9.70 -6.24 -7.33
N ALA A 104 8.88 -5.82 -6.37
CA ALA A 104 7.59 -5.19 -6.65
C ALA A 104 7.76 -3.88 -7.44
N SER A 105 8.76 -3.06 -7.08
CA SER A 105 9.10 -1.83 -7.81
C SER A 105 9.51 -2.13 -9.26
N ARG A 106 10.29 -3.20 -9.52
CA ARG A 106 10.60 -3.65 -10.88
C ARG A 106 9.33 -4.06 -11.65
N THR A 107 8.46 -4.83 -11.01
CA THR A 107 7.18 -5.26 -11.61
C THR A 107 6.32 -4.06 -11.99
N VAL A 108 6.17 -3.08 -11.08
CA VAL A 108 5.45 -1.83 -11.36
C VAL A 108 6.15 -1.03 -12.48
N GLY A 109 7.47 -0.91 -12.43
CA GLY A 109 8.26 -0.21 -13.45
C GLY A 109 8.02 -0.75 -14.88
N MET A 110 7.86 -2.07 -15.05
CA MET A 110 7.53 -2.68 -16.34
C MET A 110 6.12 -2.33 -16.85
N ALA A 111 5.20 -1.99 -15.93
CA ALA A 111 3.82 -1.62 -16.27
C ALA A 111 3.61 -0.11 -16.36
N LEU A 112 4.52 0.69 -15.82
CA LEU A 112 4.37 2.13 -15.60
C LEU A 112 4.30 2.92 -16.93
N LYS A 113 3.41 3.91 -16.96
CA LYS A 113 3.19 4.82 -18.09
C LYS A 113 3.25 6.28 -17.63
N ARG A 114 3.40 7.19 -18.58
CA ARG A 114 3.32 8.63 -18.31
C ARG A 114 1.97 9.02 -17.71
N GLY A 115 2.01 9.79 -16.63
CA GLY A 115 0.84 10.27 -15.89
C GLY A 115 0.34 9.30 -14.83
N ASP A 116 1.01 8.17 -14.60
CA ASP A 116 0.66 7.21 -13.56
C ASP A 116 1.15 7.64 -12.17
N TYR A 117 0.56 7.05 -11.15
CA TYR A 117 0.87 7.28 -9.73
C TYR A 117 1.29 5.98 -9.07
N VAL A 118 2.34 6.02 -8.25
CA VAL A 118 2.79 4.88 -7.44
C VAL A 118 2.80 5.30 -5.97
N VAL A 119 2.11 4.57 -5.11
CA VAL A 119 2.06 4.82 -3.67
C VAL A 119 2.57 3.58 -2.94
N TYR A 120 3.55 3.75 -2.07
CA TYR A 120 4.06 2.67 -1.24
C TYR A 120 3.35 2.65 0.12
N GLU A 121 2.96 1.44 0.56
CA GLU A 121 2.39 1.20 1.89
C GLU A 121 3.28 0.29 2.76
N SER A 122 4.27 -0.36 2.16
CA SER A 122 5.22 -1.22 2.88
C SER A 122 5.95 -0.43 3.97
N THR A 123 6.17 -1.04 5.14
CA THR A 123 6.91 -0.40 6.22
C THR A 123 8.39 -0.27 5.86
N VAL A 124 8.90 0.95 5.83
CA VAL A 124 10.27 1.26 5.42
C VAL A 124 10.87 2.36 6.29
N TYR A 125 12.19 2.51 6.26
CA TYR A 125 12.88 3.62 6.91
C TYR A 125 12.74 4.93 6.12
N PRO A 126 12.90 6.10 6.75
CA PRO A 126 12.80 7.40 6.10
C PRO A 126 13.80 7.55 4.95
N GLY A 127 13.28 7.85 3.75
CA GLY A 127 14.06 8.00 2.52
C GLY A 127 14.00 6.77 1.60
N CYS A 128 13.63 5.59 2.08
CA CYS A 128 13.64 4.36 1.30
C CYS A 128 12.81 4.47 0.00
N THR A 129 11.63 5.08 0.06
CA THR A 129 10.80 5.26 -1.14
C THR A 129 11.52 6.04 -2.22
N GLU A 130 12.16 7.16 -1.85
CA GLU A 130 12.81 8.06 -2.80
C GLU A 130 14.21 7.58 -3.19
N GLU A 131 14.97 6.97 -2.26
CA GLU A 131 16.39 6.62 -2.44
C GLU A 131 16.59 5.21 -2.98
N ASP A 132 15.68 4.26 -2.67
CA ASP A 132 15.80 2.86 -3.11
C ASP A 132 14.76 2.48 -4.17
N CYS A 133 13.47 2.87 -3.99
CA CYS A 133 12.40 2.41 -4.88
C CYS A 133 12.34 3.23 -6.17
N VAL A 134 12.47 4.55 -6.09
CA VAL A 134 12.41 5.45 -7.27
C VAL A 134 13.48 5.10 -8.30
N PRO A 135 14.76 4.90 -7.95
CA PRO A 135 15.78 4.52 -8.94
C PRO A 135 15.43 3.25 -9.72
N VAL A 136 14.81 2.26 -9.05
CA VAL A 136 14.36 1.02 -9.71
C VAL A 136 13.19 1.28 -10.67
N LEU A 137 12.21 2.11 -10.27
CA LEU A 137 11.11 2.50 -11.15
C LEU A 137 11.62 3.22 -12.40
N GLU A 138 12.56 4.17 -12.23
CA GLU A 138 13.16 4.95 -13.32
C GLU A 138 14.01 4.07 -14.24
N GLU A 139 14.85 3.18 -13.67
CA GLU A 139 15.68 2.24 -14.44
C GLU A 139 14.85 1.36 -15.36
N VAL A 140 13.77 0.78 -14.80
CA VAL A 140 12.96 -0.21 -15.53
C VAL A 140 11.99 0.43 -16.51
N SER A 141 11.36 1.53 -16.15
CA SER A 141 10.37 2.21 -17.00
C SER A 141 10.98 3.16 -18.03
N GLY A 142 12.19 3.66 -17.79
CA GLY A 142 12.78 4.76 -18.56
C GLY A 142 12.11 6.12 -18.31
N LEU A 143 11.20 6.21 -17.34
CA LEU A 143 10.44 7.41 -16.97
C LEU A 143 11.10 8.14 -15.81
N LYS A 144 10.73 9.43 -15.61
CA LYS A 144 11.28 10.27 -14.54
C LYS A 144 10.19 10.64 -13.52
N VAL A 145 10.50 10.43 -12.24
CA VAL A 145 9.63 10.83 -11.13
C VAL A 145 9.41 12.34 -11.12
N GLY A 146 8.20 12.76 -10.77
CA GLY A 146 7.82 14.17 -10.73
C GLY A 146 7.48 14.76 -12.10
N ILE A 147 8.04 14.21 -13.17
CA ILE A 147 7.82 14.63 -14.57
C ILE A 147 6.86 13.70 -15.28
N ASP A 148 7.26 12.44 -15.43
CA ASP A 148 6.51 11.45 -16.20
C ASP A 148 5.54 10.65 -15.34
N PHE A 149 5.89 10.38 -14.09
CA PHE A 149 5.02 9.71 -13.11
C PHE A 149 5.15 10.36 -11.73
N LYS A 150 4.21 10.05 -10.85
CA LYS A 150 4.13 10.62 -9.52
C LYS A 150 4.32 9.53 -8.47
N ILE A 151 4.90 9.90 -7.32
CA ILE A 151 5.15 8.97 -6.21
C ILE A 151 4.60 9.51 -4.91
N GLY A 152 4.08 8.61 -4.08
CA GLY A 152 3.60 8.89 -2.74
C GLY A 152 3.92 7.77 -1.77
N TYR A 153 3.64 8.02 -0.50
CA TYR A 153 3.77 7.04 0.57
C TYR A 153 2.62 7.18 1.56
N SER A 154 2.11 6.05 2.03
CA SER A 154 1.03 6.01 3.01
C SER A 154 1.23 4.81 3.94
N PRO A 155 1.74 5.00 5.17
CA PRO A 155 2.01 3.90 6.08
C PRO A 155 0.73 3.15 6.47
N GLU A 156 0.83 1.81 6.52
CA GLU A 156 -0.26 0.98 6.98
C GLU A 156 -0.35 0.96 8.52
N ARG A 157 -1.58 0.94 9.03
CA ARG A 157 -1.90 0.94 10.46
C ARG A 157 -2.72 -0.26 10.92
N ILE A 158 -3.08 -1.16 10.01
CA ILE A 158 -3.84 -2.37 10.36
C ILE A 158 -2.96 -3.29 11.22
N ASN A 159 -3.49 -3.68 12.38
CA ASN A 159 -2.89 -4.73 13.19
C ASN A 159 -3.59 -6.05 12.86
N PRO A 160 -2.84 -7.14 12.59
CA PRO A 160 -3.44 -8.45 12.38
C PRO A 160 -4.38 -8.84 13.53
N GLY A 161 -5.58 -9.30 13.21
CA GLY A 161 -6.58 -9.69 14.20
C GLY A 161 -7.37 -8.54 14.85
N ASP A 162 -7.05 -7.28 14.57
CA ASP A 162 -7.81 -6.12 15.08
C ASP A 162 -9.02 -5.85 14.16
N LYS A 163 -10.21 -6.15 14.67
CA LYS A 163 -11.47 -5.93 13.97
C LYS A 163 -12.08 -4.54 14.19
N VAL A 164 -11.51 -3.75 15.10
CA VAL A 164 -12.01 -2.42 15.44
C VAL A 164 -11.29 -1.34 14.63
N HIS A 165 -9.96 -1.40 14.55
CA HIS A 165 -9.14 -0.42 13.85
C HIS A 165 -8.87 -0.91 12.41
N THR A 166 -9.87 -0.78 11.56
CA THR A 166 -9.77 -1.14 10.14
C THR A 166 -9.33 0.07 9.31
N LEU A 167 -8.94 -0.18 8.04
CA LEU A 167 -8.66 0.89 7.08
C LEU A 167 -9.77 1.95 7.04
N ALA A 168 -11.02 1.51 7.07
CA ALA A 168 -12.17 2.40 6.95
C ALA A 168 -12.40 3.30 8.17
N ASN A 169 -11.86 2.94 9.35
CA ASN A 169 -12.18 3.58 10.62
C ASN A 169 -10.99 4.31 11.28
N THR A 170 -9.80 4.24 10.67
CA THR A 170 -8.57 4.84 11.22
C THR A 170 -8.08 5.96 10.31
N VAL A 171 -7.73 7.12 10.87
CA VAL A 171 -7.09 8.21 10.11
C VAL A 171 -5.80 7.70 9.48
N LYS A 172 -5.66 7.83 8.17
CA LYS A 172 -4.49 7.36 7.43
C LYS A 172 -3.57 8.52 7.07
N ILE A 173 -2.27 8.32 7.23
CA ILE A 173 -1.27 9.30 6.78
C ILE A 173 -1.07 9.12 5.28
N VAL A 174 -0.99 10.22 4.54
CA VAL A 174 -0.68 10.22 3.11
C VAL A 174 0.38 11.28 2.80
N SER A 175 1.19 11.03 1.79
CA SER A 175 2.20 11.96 1.31
C SER A 175 2.38 11.86 -0.20
N GLY A 176 3.06 12.82 -0.79
CA GLY A 176 3.36 12.85 -2.22
C GLY A 176 4.64 13.61 -2.51
N CYS A 177 5.22 13.38 -3.69
CA CYS A 177 6.44 14.04 -4.15
C CYS A 177 6.24 15.55 -4.43
N ASP A 178 5.01 15.98 -4.62
CA ASP A 178 4.61 17.38 -4.77
C ASP A 178 3.18 17.60 -4.24
N ALA A 179 2.75 18.86 -4.17
CA ALA A 179 1.45 19.23 -3.62
C ALA A 179 0.27 18.65 -4.44
N GLU A 180 0.38 18.59 -5.77
CA GLU A 180 -0.64 18.00 -6.64
C GLU A 180 -0.79 16.50 -6.39
N THR A 181 0.34 15.81 -6.24
CA THR A 181 0.39 14.39 -5.93
C THR A 181 -0.21 14.11 -4.57
N LEU A 182 0.17 14.89 -3.53
CA LEU A 182 -0.39 14.77 -2.19
C LEU A 182 -1.91 14.89 -2.20
N GLU A 183 -2.46 15.91 -2.86
CA GLU A 183 -3.91 16.09 -2.94
C GLU A 183 -4.61 15.00 -3.75
N THR A 184 -3.98 14.48 -4.80
CA THR A 184 -4.51 13.36 -5.58
C THR A 184 -4.55 12.09 -4.74
N VAL A 185 -3.45 11.76 -4.06
CA VAL A 185 -3.35 10.60 -3.16
C VAL A 185 -4.37 10.73 -2.03
N ALA A 186 -4.46 11.90 -1.39
CA ALA A 186 -5.42 12.16 -0.32
C ALA A 186 -6.86 11.87 -0.77
N LYS A 187 -7.30 12.43 -1.90
CA LYS A 187 -8.65 12.21 -2.44
C LYS A 187 -8.92 10.74 -2.77
N VAL A 188 -7.92 10.01 -3.26
CA VAL A 188 -8.08 8.57 -3.56
C VAL A 188 -8.29 7.78 -2.27
N TYR A 189 -7.50 8.02 -1.22
CA TYR A 189 -7.68 7.34 0.06
C TYR A 189 -8.96 7.75 0.79
N GLU A 190 -9.41 8.99 0.68
CA GLU A 190 -10.69 9.47 1.23
C GLU A 190 -11.92 8.72 0.67
N LEU A 191 -11.79 7.99 -0.44
CA LEU A 191 -12.85 7.09 -0.92
C LEU A 191 -13.17 5.95 0.05
N VAL A 192 -12.17 5.49 0.79
CA VAL A 192 -12.27 4.31 1.65
C VAL A 192 -12.02 4.60 3.13
N VAL A 193 -11.36 5.70 3.47
CA VAL A 193 -11.02 6.11 4.84
C VAL A 193 -12.04 7.14 5.34
N LYS A 194 -13.02 6.67 6.12
CA LYS A 194 -14.14 7.54 6.61
C LYS A 194 -13.71 8.70 7.52
N PRO A 195 -12.76 8.51 8.47
CA PRO A 195 -12.33 9.62 9.33
C PRO A 195 -11.40 10.62 8.62
N GLY A 196 -11.11 10.40 7.32
CA GLY A 196 -10.24 11.25 6.52
C GLY A 196 -8.76 10.88 6.64
N VAL A 197 -7.92 11.69 5.99
CA VAL A 197 -6.49 11.46 5.91
C VAL A 197 -5.68 12.63 6.48
N HIS A 198 -4.53 12.32 7.09
CA HIS A 198 -3.54 13.30 7.50
C HIS A 198 -2.52 13.49 6.38
N ARG A 199 -2.39 14.72 5.88
CA ARG A 199 -1.44 15.10 4.82
C ARG A 199 -0.08 15.39 5.42
N ALA A 200 0.86 14.49 5.29
CA ALA A 200 2.24 14.71 5.73
C ALA A 200 2.96 15.67 4.77
N PRO A 201 3.88 16.51 5.28
CA PRO A 201 4.55 17.53 4.46
C PRO A 201 5.45 16.96 3.36
N ASN A 202 5.96 15.73 3.53
CA ASN A 202 6.75 15.00 2.55
C ASN A 202 6.76 13.50 2.85
N ILE A 203 7.32 12.71 1.92
CA ILE A 203 7.39 11.25 2.01
C ILE A 203 8.20 10.80 3.23
N LYS A 204 9.38 11.37 3.47
CA LYS A 204 10.26 11.00 4.59
C LYS A 204 9.60 11.19 5.95
N VAL A 205 8.78 12.23 6.11
CA VAL A 205 8.01 12.46 7.35
C VAL A 205 6.93 11.39 7.52
N ALA A 206 6.26 11.00 6.44
CA ALA A 206 5.25 9.94 6.51
C ALA A 206 5.86 8.57 6.84
N GLU A 207 7.03 8.25 6.29
CA GLU A 207 7.82 7.06 6.62
C GLU A 207 8.25 7.07 8.08
N ALA A 208 8.83 8.19 8.57
CA ALA A 208 9.25 8.36 9.95
C ALA A 208 8.09 8.19 10.94
N GLY A 209 6.90 8.68 10.60
CA GLY A 209 5.71 8.58 11.42
C GLY A 209 5.36 7.14 11.80
N LYS A 210 5.53 6.18 10.87
CA LYS A 210 5.29 4.75 11.14
C LYS A 210 6.27 4.19 12.17
N ILE A 211 7.56 4.54 12.03
CA ILE A 211 8.61 4.03 12.92
C ILE A 211 8.42 4.59 14.32
N ILE A 212 8.19 5.89 14.44
CA ILE A 212 7.98 6.57 15.73
C ILE A 212 6.79 5.97 16.47
N GLU A 213 5.67 5.75 15.77
CA GLU A 213 4.47 5.15 16.37
C GLU A 213 4.71 3.72 16.86
N ASN A 214 5.39 2.88 16.07
CA ASN A 214 5.71 1.52 16.47
C ASN A 214 6.65 1.51 17.68
N THR A 215 7.72 2.31 17.66
CA THR A 215 8.67 2.43 18.78
C THR A 215 7.98 2.91 20.05
N GLN A 216 7.07 3.89 19.95
CA GLN A 216 6.31 4.37 21.10
C GLN A 216 5.42 3.28 21.71
N ARG A 217 4.78 2.45 20.86
CA ARG A 217 4.00 1.31 21.37
C ARG A 217 4.86 0.29 22.09
N ASP A 218 6.01 -0.05 21.51
CA ASP A 218 6.93 -1.03 22.10
C ASP A 218 7.44 -0.54 23.47
N VAL A 219 7.85 0.73 23.57
CA VAL A 219 8.29 1.34 24.84
C VAL A 219 7.16 1.34 25.87
N ASN A 220 5.94 1.71 25.48
CA ASN A 220 4.80 1.70 26.40
C ASN A 220 4.46 0.28 26.88
N CYS A 221 4.52 -0.73 26.00
CA CYS A 221 4.33 -2.13 26.39
C CYS A 221 5.38 -2.59 27.41
N LEU A 222 6.64 -2.22 27.21
CA LEU A 222 7.73 -2.57 28.11
C LEU A 222 7.56 -1.90 29.49
N LEU A 223 7.18 -0.63 29.53
CA LEU A 223 6.91 0.10 30.78
C LEU A 223 5.75 -0.53 31.54
N TYR A 224 4.64 -0.89 30.85
CA TYR A 224 3.49 -1.54 31.48
C TYR A 224 3.83 -2.90 32.08
N THR A 225 4.70 -3.68 31.44
CA THR A 225 5.12 -4.98 31.95
C THR A 225 6.14 -4.88 33.05
N SER A 226 6.97 -3.83 33.12
CA SER A 226 7.90 -3.62 34.22
C SER A 226 7.21 -3.12 35.50
N ASP A 227 6.25 -2.19 35.35
CA ASP A 227 5.49 -1.68 36.52
C ASP A 227 4.60 -2.76 37.16
N ALA A 228 4.07 -3.71 36.34
CA ALA A 228 3.28 -4.84 36.85
C ALA A 228 4.12 -5.92 37.56
N ALA A 229 5.45 -5.86 37.49
CA ALA A 229 6.35 -6.81 38.17
C ALA A 229 6.79 -6.32 39.54
N ASP A 230 6.54 -5.05 39.89
CA ASP A 230 6.90 -4.42 41.17
C ASP A 230 5.72 -4.39 42.18
N ASP A 231 4.51 -4.84 41.77
CA ASP A 231 3.31 -5.06 42.61
C ASP A 231 3.15 -6.56 42.97
#